data_67e4015ec4bd50954e57ecd768ceba6c
#
_entry.id   67e4015ec4bd50954e57ecd768ceba6c
#
_cell.length_a   1.000
_cell.length_b   1.000
_cell.length_c   1.000
_cell.angle_alpha   90.00
_cell.angle_beta   90.00
_cell.angle_gamma   90.00
#
_symmetry.space_group_name_H-M   'P 1'
#
loop_
_entity.id
_entity.type
_entity.pdbx_description
1 polymer ?
#
loop_
_entity_poly.entity_id
_entity_poly.type
_entity_poly.pdbx_seq_one_letter_code
_entity_poly.pdbx_strand_id
1 'polypeptide(L)'
;NEINTILKSQTIERIYYYIKRLKKSILEVKTNGINDINLNNWKEYDDIITDSLWILHKRDNSGSHNAKYWGNFIPQIPNQFLRRYTKQNEWVLDPFLGSGTTLIECKRLGRNGIGIELQSEVVELAKTNISLETNIFNVRTEIINADSTKLNFKDELKKLNISSVQFLILHPPYWDIIKFSENPNDLSNAKSITDFLILLGNVIDNT
;
A
#
# COMPACT_ATOMS: atom_id res chain seq x y z
N ASN A 1 15.79 -7.54 31.45
CA ASN A 1 14.64 -8.23 31.98
C ASN A 1 13.94 -7.37 33.05
N GLU A 2 13.04 -6.48 32.60
CA GLU A 2 12.39 -5.46 33.42
C GLU A 2 11.56 -6.05 34.58
N ILE A 3 10.94 -7.21 34.38
CA ILE A 3 10.18 -7.91 35.42
C ILE A 3 11.09 -8.27 36.60
N ASN A 4 12.30 -8.79 36.33
CA ASN A 4 13.29 -9.09 37.38
C ASN A 4 13.77 -7.82 38.12
N THR A 5 13.80 -6.67 37.43
CA THR A 5 14.15 -5.40 38.06
C THR A 5 13.03 -4.93 38.99
N ILE A 6 11.76 -5.12 38.60
CA ILE A 6 10.59 -4.83 39.45
C ILE A 6 10.63 -5.70 40.71
N LEU A 7 10.82 -7.02 40.54
CA LEU A 7 10.83 -7.97 41.65
C LEU A 7 11.98 -7.73 42.65
N LYS A 8 13.11 -7.18 42.18
CA LYS A 8 14.29 -6.86 43.01
C LYS A 8 14.24 -5.44 43.59
N SER A 9 13.22 -4.66 43.28
CA SER A 9 13.12 -3.29 43.79
C SER A 9 12.74 -3.26 45.28
N GLN A 10 13.44 -2.45 46.05
CA GLN A 10 13.30 -2.37 47.51
C GLN A 10 12.32 -1.30 47.97
N THR A 11 11.87 -0.42 47.09
CA THR A 11 10.94 0.68 47.47
C THR A 11 9.72 0.68 46.52
N ILE A 12 8.57 1.12 47.07
CA ILE A 12 7.30 1.22 46.34
C ILE A 12 7.42 2.20 45.17
N GLU A 13 8.13 3.33 45.36
CA GLU A 13 8.34 4.33 44.30
C GLU A 13 9.11 3.74 43.10
N ARG A 14 10.14 2.92 43.37
CA ARG A 14 10.91 2.21 42.33
C ARG A 14 10.07 1.16 41.61
N ILE A 15 9.29 0.39 42.34
CA ILE A 15 8.35 -0.60 41.76
C ILE A 15 7.38 0.13 40.83
N TYR A 16 6.75 1.22 41.31
CA TYR A 16 5.80 2.00 40.52
C TYR A 16 6.46 2.61 39.26
N TYR A 17 7.67 3.15 39.39
CA TYR A 17 8.44 3.67 38.25
C TYR A 17 8.68 2.60 37.19
N TYR A 18 9.15 1.41 37.57
CA TYR A 18 9.43 0.34 36.60
C TYR A 18 8.16 -0.26 36.01
N ILE A 19 7.06 -0.35 36.76
CA ILE A 19 5.75 -0.77 36.21
C ILE A 19 5.26 0.24 35.19
N LYS A 20 5.36 1.53 35.48
CA LYS A 20 4.96 2.61 34.54
C LYS A 20 5.82 2.59 33.29
N ARG A 21 7.11 2.34 33.41
CA ARG A 21 8.05 2.20 32.31
C ARG A 21 7.72 0.97 31.46
N LEU A 22 7.48 -0.18 32.08
CA LEU A 22 7.07 -1.41 31.40
C LEU A 22 5.75 -1.20 30.66
N LYS A 23 4.74 -0.62 31.34
CA LYS A 23 3.48 -0.26 30.69
C LYS A 23 3.68 0.63 29.47
N LYS A 24 4.54 1.64 29.59
CA LYS A 24 4.88 2.53 28.48
C LYS A 24 5.53 1.77 27.32
N SER A 25 6.49 0.88 27.60
CA SER A 25 7.19 0.09 26.57
C SER A 25 6.27 -0.92 25.84
N ILE A 26 5.22 -1.39 26.51
CA ILE A 26 4.22 -2.31 25.90
C ILE A 26 3.18 -1.53 25.06
N LEU A 27 2.78 -0.35 25.52
CA LEU A 27 1.70 0.41 24.89
C LEU A 27 2.17 1.38 23.80
N GLU A 28 3.42 1.86 23.89
CA GLU A 28 3.98 2.78 22.91
C GLU A 28 4.82 2.02 21.88
N VAL A 29 4.29 1.86 20.70
CA VAL A 29 5.07 1.42 19.54
C VAL A 29 6.04 2.55 19.18
N LYS A 30 7.32 2.36 19.46
CA LYS A 30 8.36 3.28 19.00
C LYS A 30 8.59 3.07 17.52
N THR A 31 8.00 3.90 16.70
CA THR A 31 8.23 3.89 15.26
C THR A 31 9.35 4.87 14.89
N ASN A 32 9.92 4.71 13.70
CA ASN A 32 10.89 5.67 13.14
C ASN A 32 10.21 6.94 12.59
N GLY A 33 8.90 7.08 12.76
CA GLY A 33 8.12 8.21 12.24
C GLY A 33 7.63 8.04 10.80
N ILE A 34 8.09 7.02 10.07
CA ILE A 34 7.71 6.74 8.68
C ILE A 34 6.54 5.75 8.61
N ASN A 35 6.46 4.80 9.55
CA ASN A 35 5.48 3.72 9.57
C ASN A 35 4.93 3.45 10.98
N ASP A 36 3.97 2.53 11.10
CA ASP A 36 3.35 2.11 12.36
C ASP A 36 4.13 0.99 13.07
N ILE A 37 5.12 0.39 12.42
CA ILE A 37 5.92 -0.70 12.96
C ILE A 37 7.30 -0.21 13.39
N ASN A 38 7.91 -0.87 14.35
CA ASN A 38 9.29 -0.59 14.77
C ASN A 38 10.27 -1.54 14.09
N LEU A 39 10.81 -1.13 12.94
CA LEU A 39 11.76 -1.97 12.18
C LEU A 39 13.07 -2.24 12.93
N ASN A 40 13.40 -1.51 13.99
CA ASN A 40 14.55 -1.87 14.85
C ASN A 40 14.30 -3.16 15.63
N ASN A 41 13.03 -3.50 15.83
CA ASN A 41 12.59 -4.72 16.49
C ASN A 41 12.07 -5.75 15.47
N TRP A 42 12.63 -5.77 14.27
CA TRP A 42 12.17 -6.61 13.17
C TRP A 42 11.96 -8.09 13.51
N LYS A 43 12.74 -8.62 14.47
CA LYS A 43 12.61 -10.00 14.98
C LYS A 43 11.31 -10.29 15.73
N GLU A 44 10.53 -9.25 16.08
CA GLU A 44 9.23 -9.38 16.73
C GLU A 44 8.09 -9.56 15.71
N TYR A 45 8.39 -9.43 14.41
CA TYR A 45 7.42 -9.54 13.33
C TYR A 45 7.71 -10.77 12.47
N ASP A 46 6.88 -11.79 12.59
CA ASP A 46 7.01 -13.04 11.81
C ASP A 46 6.65 -12.86 10.33
N ASP A 47 5.90 -11.81 10.01
CA ASP A 47 5.30 -11.55 8.71
C ASP A 47 5.90 -10.35 7.95
N ILE A 48 6.98 -9.73 8.48
CA ILE A 48 7.75 -8.69 7.81
C ILE A 48 9.00 -9.29 7.20
N ILE A 49 9.07 -9.27 5.86
CA ILE A 49 10.25 -9.75 5.13
C ILE A 49 11.34 -8.70 5.21
N THR A 50 12.44 -8.98 5.89
CA THR A 50 13.56 -8.05 6.06
C THR A 50 14.72 -8.30 5.11
N ASP A 51 14.71 -9.43 4.41
CA ASP A 51 15.74 -9.82 3.45
C ASP A 51 15.69 -8.98 2.17
N SER A 52 16.80 -8.89 1.47
CA SER A 52 16.89 -8.27 0.14
C SER A 52 16.30 -9.16 -0.96
N LEU A 53 16.26 -10.47 -0.74
CA LEU A 53 15.64 -11.45 -1.62
C LEU A 53 14.30 -11.91 -1.03
N TRP A 54 13.21 -11.62 -1.73
CA TRP A 54 11.87 -12.06 -1.33
C TRP A 54 11.48 -13.32 -2.09
N ILE A 55 11.27 -14.42 -1.38
CA ILE A 55 10.79 -15.67 -1.94
C ILE A 55 9.32 -15.84 -1.55
N LEU A 56 8.42 -15.55 -2.48
CA LEU A 56 6.98 -15.62 -2.29
C LEU A 56 6.45 -16.92 -2.92
N HIS A 57 6.39 -17.98 -2.14
CA HIS A 57 6.02 -19.32 -2.61
C HIS A 57 4.60 -19.43 -3.14
N LYS A 58 3.67 -18.67 -2.57
CA LYS A 58 2.24 -18.72 -2.92
C LYS A 58 1.63 -17.33 -2.84
N ARG A 59 0.80 -17.00 -3.85
CA ARG A 59 -0.01 -15.80 -3.84
C ARG A 59 -0.97 -15.83 -2.65
N ASP A 60 -1.09 -14.73 -1.91
CA ASP A 60 -2.16 -14.55 -0.93
C ASP A 60 -3.49 -14.39 -1.65
N ASN A 61 -4.45 -15.24 -1.30
CA ASN A 61 -5.83 -15.21 -1.79
C ASN A 61 -6.82 -14.97 -0.64
N SER A 62 -6.34 -14.47 0.50
CA SER A 62 -7.20 -14.15 1.64
C SER A 62 -8.03 -12.88 1.38
N GLY A 63 -9.14 -12.75 2.09
CA GLY A 63 -10.07 -11.64 1.90
C GLY A 63 -10.65 -11.63 0.47
N SER A 64 -10.72 -10.46 -0.15
CA SER A 64 -11.24 -10.28 -1.51
C SER A 64 -10.23 -10.48 -2.63
N HIS A 65 -8.97 -10.84 -2.30
CA HIS A 65 -7.95 -11.09 -3.32
C HIS A 65 -8.29 -12.29 -4.20
N ASN A 66 -8.16 -12.12 -5.50
CA ASN A 66 -8.31 -13.17 -6.49
C ASN A 66 -7.29 -13.01 -7.64
N ALA A 67 -7.09 -14.08 -8.42
CA ALA A 67 -6.15 -14.09 -9.53
C ALA A 67 -6.84 -14.04 -10.90
N LYS A 68 -8.10 -13.60 -10.96
CA LYS A 68 -8.91 -13.64 -12.19
C LYS A 68 -8.50 -12.58 -13.23
N TYR A 69 -7.90 -11.48 -12.77
CA TYR A 69 -7.40 -10.44 -13.67
C TYR A 69 -5.93 -10.68 -14.01
N TRP A 70 -5.63 -10.77 -15.30
CA TRP A 70 -4.25 -10.88 -15.78
C TRP A 70 -3.47 -9.60 -15.49
N GLY A 71 -2.24 -9.75 -15.01
CA GLY A 71 -1.37 -8.61 -14.72
C GLY A 71 -1.50 -8.05 -13.30
N ASN A 72 -2.42 -8.54 -12.46
CA ASN A 72 -2.41 -8.10 -11.07
C ASN A 72 -1.19 -8.70 -10.32
N PHE A 73 -0.49 -7.89 -9.57
CA PHE A 73 0.66 -8.36 -8.82
C PHE A 73 0.28 -9.05 -7.50
N ILE A 74 1.26 -9.71 -6.88
CA ILE A 74 1.05 -10.50 -5.67
C ILE A 74 0.69 -9.57 -4.50
N PRO A 75 -0.43 -9.80 -3.75
CA PRO A 75 -0.85 -8.93 -2.65
C PRO A 75 0.20 -8.70 -1.57
N GLN A 76 1.09 -9.66 -1.36
CA GLN A 76 2.19 -9.54 -0.40
C GLN A 76 3.12 -8.37 -0.71
N ILE A 77 3.28 -7.98 -1.99
CA ILE A 77 4.13 -6.85 -2.38
C ILE A 77 3.59 -5.53 -1.82
N PRO A 78 2.37 -5.07 -2.18
CA PRO A 78 1.83 -3.85 -1.57
C PRO A 78 1.69 -3.97 -0.05
N ASN A 79 1.32 -5.13 0.50
CA ASN A 79 1.25 -5.34 1.95
C ASN A 79 2.56 -4.96 2.65
N GLN A 80 3.69 -5.53 2.18
CA GLN A 80 5.01 -5.28 2.76
C GLN A 80 5.44 -3.82 2.64
N PHE A 81 5.19 -3.19 1.48
CA PHE A 81 5.57 -1.79 1.26
C PHE A 81 4.70 -0.82 2.06
N LEU A 82 3.38 -1.02 2.12
CA LEU A 82 2.49 -0.18 2.91
C LEU A 82 2.85 -0.20 4.39
N ARG A 83 3.13 -1.37 4.95
CA ARG A 83 3.53 -1.51 6.36
C ARG A 83 4.86 -0.83 6.67
N ARG A 84 5.78 -0.77 5.71
CA ARG A 84 7.12 -0.18 5.89
C ARG A 84 7.16 1.32 5.70
N TYR A 85 6.36 1.85 4.79
CA TYR A 85 6.51 3.21 4.29
C TYR A 85 5.31 4.10 4.53
N THR A 86 4.27 3.58 5.21
CA THR A 86 3.07 4.37 5.53
C THR A 86 2.58 4.10 6.96
N LYS A 87 1.76 5.03 7.46
CA LYS A 87 0.98 4.90 8.69
C LYS A 87 -0.50 4.71 8.40
N GLN A 88 -1.25 4.29 9.42
CA GLN A 88 -2.71 4.29 9.34
C GLN A 88 -3.23 5.69 9.00
N ASN A 89 -4.27 5.72 8.17
CA ASN A 89 -4.92 6.91 7.62
C ASN A 89 -4.09 7.72 6.62
N GLU A 90 -2.84 7.36 6.33
CA GLU A 90 -2.08 7.98 5.23
C GLU A 90 -2.62 7.56 3.86
N TRP A 91 -2.35 8.38 2.85
CA TRP A 91 -2.81 8.17 1.49
C TRP A 91 -1.78 7.46 0.63
N VAL A 92 -2.26 6.50 -0.14
CA VAL A 92 -1.51 5.71 -1.13
C VAL A 92 -2.09 5.98 -2.50
N LEU A 93 -1.24 6.17 -3.50
CA LEU A 93 -1.64 6.34 -4.90
C LEU A 93 -1.11 5.19 -5.75
N ASP A 94 -2.01 4.59 -6.54
CA ASP A 94 -1.70 3.59 -7.55
C ASP A 94 -2.22 4.05 -8.93
N PRO A 95 -1.34 4.57 -9.80
CA PRO A 95 -1.72 5.03 -11.14
C PRO A 95 -2.03 3.90 -12.14
N PHE A 96 -1.82 2.64 -11.75
CA PHE A 96 -2.09 1.46 -12.57
C PHE A 96 -2.90 0.43 -11.79
N LEU A 97 -4.07 0.84 -11.30
CA LEU A 97 -4.85 0.11 -10.31
C LEU A 97 -5.17 -1.33 -10.70
N GLY A 98 -5.47 -1.57 -11.97
CA GLY A 98 -5.94 -2.87 -12.42
C GLY A 98 -7.17 -3.33 -11.62
N SER A 99 -7.15 -4.58 -11.17
CA SER A 99 -8.26 -5.18 -10.41
C SER A 99 -8.36 -4.75 -8.94
N GLY A 100 -7.53 -3.80 -8.46
CA GLY A 100 -7.67 -3.18 -7.14
C GLY A 100 -6.80 -3.77 -6.03
N THR A 101 -5.78 -4.55 -6.32
CA THR A 101 -4.93 -5.22 -5.32
C THR A 101 -4.37 -4.26 -4.27
N THR A 102 -3.83 -3.12 -4.69
CA THR A 102 -3.28 -2.09 -3.79
C THR A 102 -4.35 -1.53 -2.85
N LEU A 103 -5.54 -1.20 -3.37
CA LEU A 103 -6.60 -0.60 -2.56
C LEU A 103 -7.24 -1.61 -1.60
N ILE A 104 -7.27 -2.89 -1.96
CA ILE A 104 -7.66 -3.97 -1.03
C ILE A 104 -6.70 -3.98 0.16
N GLU A 105 -5.38 -3.95 -0.08
CA GLU A 105 -4.40 -3.90 1.00
C GLU A 105 -4.47 -2.59 1.80
N CYS A 106 -4.80 -1.46 1.17
CA CYS A 106 -5.08 -0.22 1.89
C CYS A 106 -6.21 -0.40 2.91
N LYS A 107 -7.34 -1.00 2.53
CA LYS A 107 -8.45 -1.30 3.45
C LYS A 107 -8.03 -2.22 4.58
N ARG A 108 -7.32 -3.30 4.27
CA ARG A 108 -6.87 -4.31 5.24
C ARG A 108 -5.90 -3.74 6.29
N LEU A 109 -5.09 -2.78 5.87
CA LEU A 109 -4.03 -2.19 6.71
C LEU A 109 -4.41 -0.83 7.31
N GLY A 110 -5.60 -0.29 7.01
CA GLY A 110 -6.04 0.99 7.53
C GLY A 110 -5.41 2.21 6.84
N ARG A 111 -5.07 2.10 5.55
CA ARG A 111 -4.60 3.21 4.70
C ARG A 111 -5.71 3.69 3.79
N ASN A 112 -5.73 4.98 3.51
CA ASN A 112 -6.55 5.52 2.44
C ASN A 112 -5.88 5.22 1.09
N GLY A 113 -6.66 5.01 0.03
CA GLY A 113 -6.13 4.69 -1.28
C GLY A 113 -6.79 5.46 -2.41
N ILE A 114 -5.99 5.84 -3.40
CA ILE A 114 -6.44 6.38 -4.68
C ILE A 114 -5.89 5.48 -5.76
N GLY A 115 -6.76 4.97 -6.63
CA GLY A 115 -6.37 4.17 -7.79
C GLY A 115 -6.83 4.82 -9.08
N ILE A 116 -5.98 4.80 -10.10
CA ILE A 116 -6.33 5.25 -11.45
C ILE A 116 -6.35 4.01 -12.35
N GLU A 117 -7.40 3.93 -13.16
CA GLU A 117 -7.55 2.86 -14.14
C GLU A 117 -8.09 3.42 -15.46
N LEU A 118 -7.45 3.04 -16.55
CA LEU A 118 -7.75 3.51 -17.89
C LEU A 118 -9.07 2.92 -18.42
N GLN A 119 -9.32 1.65 -18.13
CA GLN A 119 -10.40 0.87 -18.70
C GLN A 119 -11.62 0.87 -17.78
N SER A 120 -12.77 1.34 -18.25
CA SER A 120 -14.01 1.42 -17.46
C SER A 120 -14.47 0.06 -16.92
N GLU A 121 -14.32 -1.01 -17.70
CA GLU A 121 -14.68 -2.36 -17.29
C GLU A 121 -13.81 -2.86 -16.14
N VAL A 122 -12.51 -2.51 -16.15
CA VAL A 122 -11.57 -2.85 -15.10
C VAL A 122 -11.83 -2.00 -13.84
N VAL A 123 -12.26 -0.74 -14.01
CA VAL A 123 -12.75 0.10 -12.90
C VAL A 123 -13.91 -0.57 -12.18
N GLU A 124 -14.91 -1.08 -12.89
CA GLU A 124 -16.07 -1.75 -12.26
C GLU A 124 -15.66 -3.07 -11.59
N LEU A 125 -14.72 -3.82 -12.18
CA LEU A 125 -14.13 -4.99 -11.54
C LEU A 125 -13.39 -4.62 -10.24
N ALA A 126 -12.57 -3.56 -10.26
CA ALA A 126 -11.86 -3.08 -9.08
C ALA A 126 -12.82 -2.62 -7.97
N LYS A 127 -13.86 -1.85 -8.31
CA LYS A 127 -14.91 -1.45 -7.37
C LYS A 127 -15.56 -2.66 -6.70
N THR A 128 -15.90 -3.68 -7.50
CA THR A 128 -16.48 -4.93 -6.99
C THR A 128 -15.53 -5.61 -6.02
N ASN A 129 -14.28 -5.86 -6.41
CA ASN A 129 -13.30 -6.52 -5.57
C ASN A 129 -13.05 -5.77 -4.26
N ILE A 130 -12.87 -4.44 -4.33
CA ILE A 130 -12.61 -3.60 -3.18
C ILE A 130 -13.83 -3.54 -2.25
N SER A 131 -15.06 -3.54 -2.79
CA SER A 131 -16.28 -3.52 -1.99
C SER A 131 -16.46 -4.79 -1.15
N LEU A 132 -15.98 -5.94 -1.64
CA LEU A 132 -16.02 -7.21 -0.94
C LEU A 132 -15.07 -7.27 0.26
N GLU A 133 -14.05 -6.41 0.31
CA GLU A 133 -13.14 -6.37 1.46
C GLU A 133 -13.75 -5.58 2.61
N THR A 134 -13.66 -6.13 3.83
CA THR A 134 -14.17 -5.48 5.03
C THR A 134 -13.36 -4.23 5.38
N ASN A 135 -14.02 -3.11 5.61
CA ASN A 135 -13.39 -1.85 5.98
C ASN A 135 -13.44 -1.60 7.50
N ILE A 136 -12.68 -2.37 8.27
CA ILE A 136 -12.67 -2.27 9.74
C ILE A 136 -12.06 -0.96 10.26
N PHE A 137 -11.21 -0.32 9.47
CA PHE A 137 -10.53 0.93 9.82
C PHE A 137 -11.26 2.19 9.33
N ASN A 138 -12.38 2.03 8.63
CA ASN A 138 -13.16 3.13 8.06
C ASN A 138 -12.34 4.07 7.16
N VAL A 139 -11.43 3.50 6.36
CA VAL A 139 -10.61 4.26 5.41
C VAL A 139 -11.35 4.54 4.11
N ARG A 140 -10.88 5.54 3.36
CA ARG A 140 -11.41 5.91 2.05
C ARG A 140 -10.63 5.19 0.95
N THR A 141 -11.37 4.72 -0.06
CA THR A 141 -10.80 4.18 -1.31
C THR A 141 -11.48 4.86 -2.48
N GLU A 142 -10.71 5.61 -3.27
CA GLU A 142 -11.19 6.37 -4.42
C GLU A 142 -10.66 5.74 -5.71
N ILE A 143 -11.51 5.60 -6.71
CA ILE A 143 -11.12 5.08 -8.02
C ILE A 143 -11.48 6.12 -9.07
N ILE A 144 -10.50 6.51 -9.88
CA ILE A 144 -10.65 7.47 -10.96
C ILE A 144 -10.46 6.74 -12.30
N ASN A 145 -11.48 6.79 -13.17
CA ASN A 145 -11.35 6.26 -14.52
C ASN A 145 -10.71 7.34 -15.40
N ALA A 146 -9.42 7.22 -15.65
CA ALA A 146 -8.66 8.20 -16.41
C ALA A 146 -7.36 7.63 -16.99
N ASP A 147 -6.77 8.36 -17.92
CA ASP A 147 -5.43 8.12 -18.45
C ASP A 147 -4.37 8.79 -17.56
N SER A 148 -3.61 7.99 -16.86
CA SER A 148 -2.56 8.45 -15.92
C SER A 148 -1.44 9.25 -16.59
N THR A 149 -1.24 9.06 -17.91
CA THR A 149 -0.24 9.84 -18.67
C THR A 149 -0.63 11.30 -18.88
N LYS A 150 -1.92 11.63 -18.68
CA LYS A 150 -2.50 12.97 -18.96
C LYS A 150 -3.17 13.58 -17.75
N LEU A 151 -3.40 12.80 -16.70
CA LEU A 151 -4.15 13.24 -15.53
C LEU A 151 -3.34 14.25 -14.70
N ASN A 152 -3.97 15.36 -14.36
CA ASN A 152 -3.41 16.29 -13.38
C ASN A 152 -3.77 15.82 -11.96
N PHE A 153 -2.88 15.08 -11.32
CA PHE A 153 -3.11 14.54 -9.98
C PHE A 153 -3.35 15.63 -8.92
N LYS A 154 -2.69 16.78 -9.01
CA LYS A 154 -2.90 17.87 -8.07
C LYS A 154 -4.33 18.38 -8.07
N ASP A 155 -4.95 18.43 -9.25
CA ASP A 155 -6.36 18.86 -9.36
C ASP A 155 -7.31 17.77 -8.87
N GLU A 156 -7.02 16.49 -9.11
CA GLU A 156 -7.80 15.38 -8.56
C GLU A 156 -7.70 15.32 -7.01
N LEU A 157 -6.53 15.49 -6.45
CA LEU A 157 -6.36 15.57 -4.99
C LEU A 157 -7.19 16.72 -4.39
N LYS A 158 -7.21 17.90 -5.03
CA LYS A 158 -8.03 19.02 -4.59
C LYS A 158 -9.53 18.70 -4.63
N LYS A 159 -10.03 18.07 -5.71
CA LYS A 159 -11.43 17.63 -5.81
C LYS A 159 -11.82 16.68 -4.69
N LEU A 160 -10.91 15.82 -4.29
CA LEU A 160 -11.11 14.82 -3.22
C LEU A 160 -10.86 15.39 -1.81
N ASN A 161 -10.45 16.67 -1.68
CA ASN A 161 -10.02 17.31 -0.44
C ASN A 161 -8.85 16.57 0.23
N ILE A 162 -7.87 16.16 -0.57
CA ILE A 162 -6.65 15.48 -0.13
C ILE A 162 -5.47 16.42 -0.32
N SER A 163 -4.69 16.65 0.74
CA SER A 163 -3.56 17.58 0.70
C SER A 163 -2.29 16.96 0.14
N SER A 164 -2.07 15.67 0.39
CA SER A 164 -0.86 14.96 -0.06
C SER A 164 -1.06 13.45 -0.04
N VAL A 165 -0.22 12.77 -0.82
CA VAL A 165 -0.08 11.31 -0.82
C VAL A 165 1.28 10.98 -0.22
N GLN A 166 1.34 9.99 0.67
CA GLN A 166 2.56 9.59 1.37
C GLN A 166 3.31 8.47 0.68
N PHE A 167 2.61 7.69 -0.15
CA PHE A 167 3.22 6.57 -0.85
C PHE A 167 2.64 6.41 -2.27
N LEU A 168 3.54 6.29 -3.23
CA LEU A 168 3.23 5.99 -4.62
C LEU A 168 3.69 4.56 -4.93
N ILE A 169 2.80 3.72 -5.44
CA ILE A 169 3.13 2.39 -5.93
C ILE A 169 2.79 2.28 -7.41
N LEU A 170 3.74 1.82 -8.21
CA LEU A 170 3.61 1.72 -9.67
C LEU A 170 3.80 0.27 -10.09
N HIS A 171 2.77 -0.31 -10.73
CA HIS A 171 2.87 -1.60 -11.40
C HIS A 171 2.37 -1.47 -12.84
N PRO A 172 3.16 -0.80 -13.71
CA PRO A 172 2.77 -0.56 -15.09
C PRO A 172 2.74 -1.84 -15.90
N PRO A 173 2.08 -1.87 -17.07
CA PRO A 173 2.27 -2.89 -18.08
C PRO A 173 3.77 -3.06 -18.40
N TYR A 174 4.17 -4.28 -18.76
CA TYR A 174 5.56 -4.56 -19.14
C TYR A 174 5.73 -4.44 -20.67
N TRP A 175 5.40 -3.26 -21.19
CA TRP A 175 5.37 -2.93 -22.61
C TRP A 175 4.52 -3.94 -23.39
N ASP A 176 5.04 -4.65 -24.39
CA ASP A 176 4.34 -5.54 -25.32
C ASP A 176 4.21 -7.00 -24.86
N ILE A 177 4.55 -7.31 -23.59
CA ILE A 177 4.45 -8.68 -23.06
C ILE A 177 2.99 -9.14 -22.97
N ILE A 178 2.09 -8.24 -22.50
CA ILE A 178 0.65 -8.49 -22.42
C ILE A 178 -0.07 -7.26 -22.93
N LYS A 179 -0.93 -7.46 -23.93
CA LYS A 179 -1.85 -6.43 -24.38
C LYS A 179 -3.09 -6.43 -23.49
N PHE A 180 -3.30 -5.33 -22.76
CA PHE A 180 -4.41 -5.23 -21.81
C PHE A 180 -5.71 -4.71 -22.43
N SER A 181 -5.61 -3.89 -23.48
CA SER A 181 -6.79 -3.33 -24.16
C SER A 181 -6.49 -2.95 -25.62
N GLU A 182 -7.52 -2.58 -26.35
CA GLU A 182 -7.39 -1.95 -27.68
C GLU A 182 -7.25 -0.42 -27.61
N ASN A 183 -7.23 0.15 -26.40
CA ASN A 183 -7.11 1.59 -26.22
C ASN A 183 -5.73 2.09 -26.64
N PRO A 184 -5.61 3.05 -27.56
CA PRO A 184 -4.31 3.57 -28.02
C PRO A 184 -3.52 4.29 -26.91
N ASN A 185 -4.16 4.68 -25.80
CA ASN A 185 -3.50 5.26 -24.63
C ASN A 185 -3.00 4.23 -23.62
N ASP A 186 -3.26 2.95 -23.85
CA ASP A 186 -2.72 1.87 -23.01
C ASP A 186 -1.22 1.74 -23.27
N LEU A 187 -0.43 1.78 -22.19
CA LEU A 187 1.04 1.67 -22.28
C LEU A 187 1.49 0.37 -22.95
N SER A 188 0.68 -0.71 -22.85
CA SER A 188 0.97 -1.98 -23.52
C SER A 188 0.88 -1.90 -25.05
N ASN A 189 0.26 -0.85 -25.59
CA ASN A 189 0.14 -0.60 -27.03
C ASN A 189 1.21 0.37 -27.57
N ALA A 190 2.19 0.76 -26.75
CA ALA A 190 3.28 1.63 -27.20
C ALA A 190 4.05 0.98 -28.36
N LYS A 191 4.29 1.76 -29.43
CA LYS A 191 4.87 1.28 -30.68
C LYS A 191 6.34 0.85 -30.54
N SER A 192 7.03 1.39 -29.56
CA SER A 192 8.42 1.09 -29.27
C SER A 192 8.69 1.19 -27.76
N ILE A 193 9.82 0.63 -27.31
CA ILE A 193 10.27 0.79 -25.93
C ILE A 193 10.52 2.25 -25.57
N THR A 194 10.96 3.06 -26.52
CA THR A 194 11.15 4.50 -26.33
C THR A 194 9.82 5.21 -26.08
N ASP A 195 8.79 4.91 -26.87
CA ASP A 195 7.45 5.47 -26.66
C ASP A 195 6.88 5.04 -25.31
N PHE A 196 7.05 3.76 -24.95
CA PHE A 196 6.64 3.26 -23.63
C PHE A 196 7.31 4.03 -22.51
N LEU A 197 8.63 4.24 -22.57
CA LEU A 197 9.38 4.98 -21.53
C LEU A 197 8.95 6.45 -21.46
N ILE A 198 8.62 7.09 -22.59
CA ILE A 198 8.07 8.45 -22.59
C ILE A 198 6.70 8.47 -21.89
N LEU A 199 5.81 7.54 -22.21
CA LEU A 199 4.49 7.47 -21.58
C LEU A 199 4.60 7.19 -20.07
N LEU A 200 5.46 6.27 -19.67
CA LEU A 200 5.71 5.98 -18.26
C LEU A 200 6.32 7.20 -17.54
N GLY A 201 7.26 7.89 -18.19
CA GLY A 201 7.81 9.15 -17.70
C GLY A 201 6.73 10.20 -17.43
N ASN A 202 5.76 10.35 -18.34
CA ASN A 202 4.64 11.27 -18.14
C ASN A 202 3.79 10.90 -16.91
N VAL A 203 3.58 9.61 -16.62
CA VAL A 203 2.88 9.18 -15.40
C VAL A 203 3.67 9.59 -14.16
N ILE A 204 5.00 9.38 -14.16
CA ILE A 204 5.88 9.74 -13.04
C ILE A 204 5.90 11.26 -12.82
N ASP A 205 6.00 12.03 -13.89
CA ASP A 205 6.06 13.50 -13.81
C ASP A 205 4.72 14.11 -13.34
N ASN A 206 3.60 13.43 -13.61
CA ASN A 206 2.26 13.84 -13.18
C ASN A 206 1.97 13.53 -11.70
N THR A 207 2.68 12.56 -11.07
CA THR A 207 2.44 12.09 -9.70
C THR A 207 3.38 12.73 -8.69
#